data_6b2d8d140c1cb8369c393688c0204970
#
_entry.id   6b2d8d140c1cb8369c393688c0204970
#
_cell.length_a   1.000
_cell.length_b   1.000
_cell.length_c   1.000
_cell.angle_alpha   90.00
_cell.angle_beta   90.00
_cell.angle_gamma   90.00
#
_symmetry.space_group_name_H-M   'P 1'
#
loop_
_entity.id
_entity.type
_entity.pdbx_description
1 polymer ?
#
loop_
_entity_poly.entity_id
_entity_poly.type
_entity_poly.pdbx_seq_one_letter_code
_entity_poly.pdbx_strand_id
1 'polypeptide(L)'
;MTPGAEQDARGNGALAERLEAFAALLELGQASPYAARAYRRAAELIRATPADVAELVRAGRARELRGVGPGIEARLRELVETGRIAELEELEREVDPELVGLGRFLGLDARRSVQIGRTLGIRTAAELREAARAGRLREVPGIGERTEQRLLAALESEERPRPRRGMLLNRARGLAEGIAEALEGVAAGDVRRWRDSCERFAVVVAAEEPAPVLERFAALPQIVAIVGQAERSALGVTAEGVAVELVAAEPARFGTELVRATGAAAYVDALEPLPHAPDERGVYASLGVPFCPPELREAPFRGRAPELVALPEIRGDLHVHTTWSDGRASLHDMSVAARELGYEYLAICDHTPAVGAVAGLDADGLRRQAEEVAQANERLAPFRVLRGSECDILPDGSLDLPDDVLAELEWVQLSLHAGQRAEAKEITKRVVEAMRHPAVRCLSHPKGRVINHRPENALDLEEVFAVALEGDVALEVNGLPDRLDLRGELVREAIEAGVGIVCASDAHSERGLGNMELAVATARRGWATRADILNTRPLAELLAKRD
;
A
#
# COMPACT_ATOMS: atom_id res chain seq x y z
N MET A 1 -9.01 -19.39 -29.17
CA MET A 1 -8.35 -18.44 -28.26
C MET A 1 -7.82 -17.29 -29.09
N THR A 2 -8.23 -16.07 -28.80
CA THR A 2 -7.81 -14.86 -29.51
C THR A 2 -6.40 -14.44 -29.06
N PRO A 3 -5.55 -13.84 -29.92
CA PRO A 3 -4.17 -13.45 -29.58
C PRO A 3 -4.04 -12.52 -28.35
N GLY A 4 -5.09 -11.82 -27.96
CA GLY A 4 -5.10 -10.95 -26.78
C GLY A 4 -5.16 -11.71 -25.46
N ALA A 5 -5.80 -12.86 -25.39
CA ALA A 5 -5.91 -13.66 -24.15
C ALA A 5 -4.62 -14.38 -23.78
N GLU A 6 -3.75 -14.68 -24.77
CA GLU A 6 -2.42 -15.23 -24.54
C GLU A 6 -1.38 -14.18 -24.10
N GLN A 7 -1.57 -12.94 -24.45
CA GLN A 7 -0.71 -11.83 -24.07
C GLN A 7 -0.98 -11.38 -22.61
N ASP A 8 -2.23 -11.43 -22.17
CA ASP A 8 -2.66 -11.12 -20.79
C ASP A 8 -2.14 -12.14 -19.78
N ALA A 9 -2.06 -13.42 -20.16
CA ALA A 9 -1.56 -14.49 -19.29
C ALA A 9 -0.03 -14.48 -19.10
N ARG A 10 0.71 -13.63 -19.82
CA ARG A 10 2.19 -13.53 -19.80
C ARG A 10 2.70 -12.15 -19.37
N GLY A 11 1.83 -11.26 -18.99
CA GLY A 11 2.20 -9.95 -18.45
C GLY A 11 2.93 -10.05 -17.10
N ASN A 12 3.68 -9.02 -16.74
CA ASN A 12 4.45 -8.98 -15.48
C ASN A 12 3.59 -9.32 -14.24
N GLY A 13 2.32 -8.90 -14.23
CA GLY A 13 1.36 -9.24 -13.18
C GLY A 13 1.14 -10.73 -13.04
N ALA A 14 0.86 -11.42 -14.14
CA ALA A 14 0.61 -12.86 -14.16
C ALA A 14 1.88 -13.67 -13.79
N LEU A 15 3.05 -13.25 -14.26
CA LEU A 15 4.33 -13.86 -13.89
C LEU A 15 4.59 -13.71 -12.38
N ALA A 16 4.35 -12.54 -11.83
CA ALA A 16 4.50 -12.26 -10.41
C ALA A 16 3.54 -13.08 -9.55
N GLU A 17 2.27 -13.20 -9.94
CA GLU A 17 1.26 -14.02 -9.25
C GLU A 17 1.66 -15.50 -9.19
N ARG A 18 2.18 -16.04 -10.27
CA ARG A 18 2.65 -17.43 -10.29
C ARG A 18 3.87 -17.66 -9.40
N LEU A 19 4.80 -16.72 -9.35
CA LEU A 19 5.94 -16.80 -8.42
C LEU A 19 5.52 -16.63 -6.95
N GLU A 20 4.52 -15.80 -6.66
CA GLU A 20 3.95 -15.69 -5.30
C GLU A 20 3.23 -16.97 -4.88
N ALA A 21 2.44 -17.57 -5.78
CA ALA A 21 1.80 -18.86 -5.53
C ALA A 21 2.86 -19.93 -5.25
N PHE A 22 3.93 -19.95 -6.03
CA PHE A 22 5.05 -20.86 -5.81
C PHE A 22 5.76 -20.62 -4.47
N ALA A 23 6.02 -19.36 -4.11
CA ALA A 23 6.60 -19.00 -2.82
C ALA A 23 5.71 -19.46 -1.65
N ALA A 24 4.39 -19.27 -1.78
CA ALA A 24 3.43 -19.71 -0.77
C ALA A 24 3.46 -21.22 -0.58
N LEU A 25 3.54 -22.00 -1.66
CA LEU A 25 3.58 -23.45 -1.59
C LEU A 25 4.94 -23.99 -1.12
N LEU A 26 6.05 -23.33 -1.46
CA LEU A 26 7.37 -23.68 -0.91
C LEU A 26 7.44 -23.54 0.63
N GLU A 27 6.77 -22.54 1.20
CA GLU A 27 6.62 -22.44 2.65
C GLU A 27 5.85 -23.62 3.25
N LEU A 28 4.91 -24.18 2.50
CA LEU A 28 4.09 -25.31 2.91
C LEU A 28 4.84 -26.64 2.82
N GLY A 29 5.63 -26.80 1.77
CA GLY A 29 6.41 -28.01 1.50
C GLY A 29 7.64 -28.22 2.36
N GLN A 30 7.89 -27.40 3.39
CA GLN A 30 9.11 -27.40 4.22
C GLN A 30 10.39 -27.03 3.46
N ALA A 31 10.29 -26.42 2.31
CA ALA A 31 11.43 -25.83 1.61
C ALA A 31 12.02 -24.68 2.46
N SER A 32 13.29 -24.35 2.16
CA SER A 32 13.98 -23.29 2.89
C SER A 32 13.15 -21.99 2.95
N PRO A 33 12.92 -21.39 4.15
CA PRO A 33 12.27 -20.09 4.28
C PRO A 33 12.96 -18.97 3.50
N TYR A 34 14.23 -19.16 3.14
CA TYR A 34 14.99 -18.25 2.29
C TYR A 34 14.54 -18.31 0.83
N ALA A 35 14.21 -19.51 0.32
CA ALA A 35 13.72 -19.67 -1.05
C ALA A 35 12.36 -18.98 -1.24
N ALA A 36 11.41 -19.23 -0.35
CA ALA A 36 10.09 -18.59 -0.42
C ALA A 36 10.19 -17.06 -0.39
N ARG A 37 11.03 -16.49 0.51
CA ARG A 37 11.27 -15.05 0.55
C ARG A 37 11.93 -14.50 -0.71
N ALA A 38 12.82 -15.28 -1.33
CA ALA A 38 13.47 -14.87 -2.59
C ALA A 38 12.47 -14.80 -3.74
N TYR A 39 11.56 -15.78 -3.87
CA TYR A 39 10.50 -15.77 -4.89
C TYR A 39 9.48 -14.64 -4.67
N ARG A 40 9.10 -14.31 -3.42
CA ARG A 40 8.24 -13.15 -3.15
C ARG A 40 8.89 -11.83 -3.56
N ARG A 41 10.16 -11.62 -3.19
CA ARG A 41 10.89 -10.42 -3.62
C ARG A 41 11.01 -10.33 -5.13
N ALA A 42 11.23 -11.46 -5.81
CA ALA A 42 11.25 -11.49 -7.27
C ALA A 42 9.89 -11.15 -7.88
N ALA A 43 8.79 -11.63 -7.30
CA ALA A 43 7.44 -11.28 -7.73
C ALA A 43 7.16 -9.78 -7.56
N GLU A 44 7.52 -9.19 -6.41
CA GLU A 44 7.42 -7.75 -6.17
C GLU A 44 8.26 -6.95 -7.18
N LEU A 45 9.50 -7.38 -7.42
CA LEU A 45 10.37 -6.78 -8.42
C LEU A 45 9.77 -6.84 -9.83
N ILE A 46 9.22 -7.99 -10.23
CA ILE A 46 8.63 -8.19 -11.56
C ILE A 46 7.41 -7.29 -11.74
N ARG A 47 6.52 -7.19 -10.74
CA ARG A 47 5.41 -6.23 -10.78
C ARG A 47 5.90 -4.79 -10.89
N ALA A 48 7.02 -4.49 -10.24
CA ALA A 48 7.61 -3.17 -10.21
C ALA A 48 8.43 -2.82 -11.47
N THR A 49 8.71 -3.78 -12.35
CA THR A 49 9.54 -3.58 -13.54
C THR A 49 8.69 -3.04 -14.70
N PRO A 50 9.02 -1.87 -15.29
CA PRO A 50 8.28 -1.33 -16.44
C PRO A 50 8.55 -2.10 -17.74
N ALA A 51 9.70 -2.78 -17.85
CA ALA A 51 10.03 -3.60 -19.01
C ALA A 51 9.21 -4.89 -19.04
N ASP A 52 8.91 -5.41 -20.24
CA ASP A 52 8.32 -6.74 -20.41
C ASP A 52 9.31 -7.81 -19.94
N VAL A 53 9.05 -8.38 -18.77
CA VAL A 53 9.90 -9.39 -18.15
C VAL A 53 9.90 -10.69 -18.97
N ALA A 54 8.80 -11.00 -19.66
CA ALA A 54 8.76 -12.17 -20.53
C ALA A 54 9.72 -12.02 -21.73
N GLU A 55 9.86 -10.81 -22.27
CA GLU A 55 10.87 -10.53 -23.31
C GLU A 55 12.31 -10.64 -22.77
N LEU A 56 12.58 -10.10 -21.60
CA LEU A 56 13.90 -10.24 -20.95
C LEU A 56 14.25 -11.71 -20.70
N VAL A 57 13.28 -12.52 -20.29
CA VAL A 57 13.46 -13.96 -20.10
C VAL A 57 13.77 -14.67 -21.41
N ARG A 58 13.01 -14.38 -22.50
CA ARG A 58 13.25 -14.97 -23.83
C ARG A 58 14.62 -14.56 -24.39
N ALA A 59 15.06 -13.35 -24.11
CA ALA A 59 16.39 -12.85 -24.51
C ALA A 59 17.53 -13.37 -23.63
N GLY A 60 17.25 -14.18 -22.59
CA GLY A 60 18.26 -14.68 -21.65
C GLY A 60 18.82 -13.62 -20.70
N ARG A 61 18.13 -12.50 -20.54
CA ARG A 61 18.54 -11.31 -19.80
C ARG A 61 17.84 -11.17 -18.45
N ALA A 62 17.07 -12.16 -18.00
CA ALA A 62 16.31 -12.10 -16.74
C ALA A 62 17.19 -11.78 -15.51
N ARG A 63 18.46 -12.14 -15.52
CA ARG A 63 19.42 -11.88 -14.43
C ARG A 63 19.93 -10.44 -14.35
N GLU A 64 19.60 -9.60 -15.34
CA GLU A 64 19.83 -8.16 -15.25
C GLU A 64 18.90 -7.52 -14.21
N LEU A 65 17.77 -8.16 -13.92
CA LEU A 65 16.91 -7.79 -12.82
C LEU A 65 17.57 -8.14 -11.47
N ARG A 66 18.00 -7.14 -10.71
CA ARG A 66 18.62 -7.33 -9.39
C ARG A 66 17.69 -8.13 -8.46
N GLY A 67 18.13 -9.27 -7.97
CA GLY A 67 17.35 -10.18 -7.13
C GLY A 67 16.80 -11.41 -7.86
N VAL A 68 16.97 -11.51 -9.19
CA VAL A 68 16.69 -12.72 -9.97
C VAL A 68 17.96 -13.58 -10.03
N GLY A 69 18.00 -14.60 -9.17
CA GLY A 69 19.07 -15.60 -9.17
C GLY A 69 18.81 -16.75 -10.17
N PRO A 70 19.77 -17.67 -10.34
CA PRO A 70 19.64 -18.79 -11.31
C PRO A 70 18.38 -19.63 -11.13
N GLY A 71 17.95 -19.88 -9.90
CA GLY A 71 16.73 -20.67 -9.60
C GLY A 71 15.46 -19.92 -10.02
N ILE A 72 15.39 -18.62 -9.78
CA ILE A 72 14.25 -17.78 -10.17
C ILE A 72 14.21 -17.63 -11.69
N GLU A 73 15.35 -17.39 -12.34
CA GLU A 73 15.48 -17.34 -13.80
C GLU A 73 14.97 -18.63 -14.45
N ALA A 74 15.36 -19.80 -13.92
CA ALA A 74 14.91 -21.09 -14.45
C ALA A 74 13.38 -21.23 -14.38
N ARG A 75 12.74 -20.84 -13.26
CA ARG A 75 11.29 -20.88 -13.11
C ARG A 75 10.57 -19.85 -13.97
N LEU A 76 11.14 -18.65 -14.13
CA LEU A 76 10.61 -17.64 -15.04
C LEU A 76 10.67 -18.11 -16.49
N ARG A 77 11.76 -18.74 -16.90
CA ARG A 77 11.91 -19.31 -18.24
C ARG A 77 10.87 -20.40 -18.49
N GLU A 78 10.75 -21.35 -17.58
CA GLU A 78 9.74 -22.41 -17.64
C GLU A 78 8.32 -21.81 -17.75
N LEU A 79 8.00 -20.79 -16.94
CA LEU A 79 6.70 -20.13 -16.95
C LEU A 79 6.42 -19.39 -18.26
N VAL A 80 7.41 -18.66 -18.79
CA VAL A 80 7.28 -17.92 -20.04
C VAL A 80 7.16 -18.85 -21.27
N GLU A 81 7.92 -19.96 -21.28
CA GLU A 81 7.94 -20.93 -22.38
C GLU A 81 6.70 -21.85 -22.37
N THR A 82 6.31 -22.33 -21.19
CA THR A 82 5.28 -23.37 -21.05
C THR A 82 3.95 -22.86 -20.49
N GLY A 83 3.93 -21.66 -19.93
CA GLY A 83 2.78 -21.13 -19.18
C GLY A 83 2.62 -21.75 -17.78
N ARG A 84 3.55 -22.58 -17.34
CA ARG A 84 3.44 -23.37 -16.09
C ARG A 84 4.79 -23.44 -15.37
N ILE A 85 4.72 -23.74 -14.07
CA ILE A 85 5.86 -24.16 -13.25
C ILE A 85 5.56 -25.57 -12.77
N ALA A 86 6.27 -26.58 -13.29
CA ALA A 86 5.99 -28.00 -13.02
C ALA A 86 6.07 -28.34 -11.51
N GLU A 87 7.04 -27.76 -10.80
CA GLU A 87 7.18 -27.92 -9.36
C GLU A 87 5.99 -27.28 -8.59
N LEU A 88 5.44 -26.18 -9.09
CA LEU A 88 4.22 -25.57 -8.54
C LEU A 88 3.03 -26.51 -8.71
N GLU A 89 2.82 -27.09 -9.90
CA GLU A 89 1.75 -28.04 -10.15
C GLU A 89 1.88 -29.34 -9.33
N GLU A 90 3.10 -29.76 -9.01
CA GLU A 90 3.34 -30.90 -8.13
C GLU A 90 3.01 -30.56 -6.69
N LEU A 91 3.43 -29.40 -6.20
CA LEU A 91 3.06 -28.89 -4.88
C LEU A 91 1.55 -28.62 -4.75
N GLU A 92 0.91 -28.10 -5.79
CA GLU A 92 -0.56 -27.90 -5.84
C GLU A 92 -1.33 -29.22 -5.75
N ARG A 93 -0.78 -30.31 -6.29
CA ARG A 93 -1.38 -31.65 -6.14
C ARG A 93 -1.25 -32.19 -4.71
N GLU A 94 -0.19 -31.81 -3.99
CA GLU A 94 0.01 -32.24 -2.60
C GLU A 94 -0.73 -31.38 -1.59
N VAL A 95 -1.02 -30.11 -1.94
CA VAL A 95 -1.58 -29.11 -1.03
C VAL A 95 -2.77 -28.46 -1.71
N ASP A 96 -3.95 -28.61 -1.13
CA ASP A 96 -5.16 -27.98 -1.63
C ASP A 96 -5.16 -26.47 -1.33
N PRO A 97 -5.18 -25.58 -2.34
CA PRO A 97 -5.19 -24.12 -2.14
C PRO A 97 -6.41 -23.65 -1.34
N GLU A 98 -7.56 -24.32 -1.49
CA GLU A 98 -8.78 -24.01 -0.75
C GLU A 98 -8.57 -24.19 0.75
N LEU A 99 -8.00 -25.33 1.16
CA LEU A 99 -7.75 -25.61 2.57
C LEU A 99 -6.70 -24.68 3.19
N VAL A 100 -5.70 -24.27 2.42
CA VAL A 100 -4.66 -23.36 2.88
C VAL A 100 -5.19 -21.94 3.01
N GLY A 101 -5.90 -21.44 2.00
CA GLY A 101 -6.52 -20.11 2.04
C GLY A 101 -7.52 -20.02 3.18
N LEU A 102 -8.37 -21.03 3.32
CA LEU A 102 -9.33 -21.11 4.43
C LEU A 102 -8.64 -21.18 5.80
N GLY A 103 -7.57 -21.98 5.92
CA GLY A 103 -6.81 -22.04 7.16
C GLY A 103 -6.22 -20.69 7.55
N ARG A 104 -5.63 -19.95 6.61
CA ARG A 104 -5.13 -18.58 6.83
C ARG A 104 -6.25 -17.63 7.25
N PHE A 105 -7.40 -17.70 6.58
CA PHE A 105 -8.60 -16.96 6.96
C PHE A 105 -9.01 -17.23 8.40
N LEU A 106 -8.94 -18.48 8.85
CA LEU A 106 -9.23 -18.91 10.22
C LEU A 106 -8.08 -18.63 11.22
N GLY A 107 -6.99 -17.98 10.77
CA GLY A 107 -5.81 -17.66 11.60
C GLY A 107 -4.91 -18.85 11.88
N LEU A 108 -4.97 -19.89 11.06
CA LEU A 108 -4.00 -20.99 11.06
C LEU A 108 -2.80 -20.62 10.17
N ASP A 109 -1.63 -21.13 10.55
CA ASP A 109 -0.52 -21.13 9.60
C ASP A 109 -0.74 -22.20 8.53
N ALA A 110 -0.11 -22.01 7.38
CA ALA A 110 -0.26 -22.89 6.24
C ALA A 110 0.17 -24.34 6.54
N ARG A 111 1.21 -24.52 7.36
CA ARG A 111 1.70 -25.84 7.79
C ARG A 111 0.60 -26.61 8.55
N ARG A 112 -0.13 -25.91 9.42
CA ARG A 112 -1.23 -26.50 10.21
C ARG A 112 -2.44 -26.85 9.33
N SER A 113 -2.74 -26.02 8.33
CA SER A 113 -3.78 -26.31 7.33
C SER A 113 -3.48 -27.59 6.55
N VAL A 114 -2.23 -27.74 6.07
CA VAL A 114 -1.77 -28.97 5.40
C VAL A 114 -1.84 -30.18 6.33
N GLN A 115 -1.42 -30.01 7.59
CA GLN A 115 -1.47 -31.07 8.59
C GLN A 115 -2.91 -31.54 8.82
N ILE A 116 -3.87 -30.60 8.90
CA ILE A 116 -5.31 -30.93 9.00
C ILE A 116 -5.74 -31.74 7.79
N GLY A 117 -5.46 -31.25 6.56
CA GLY A 117 -5.82 -31.95 5.33
C GLY A 117 -5.27 -33.36 5.25
N ARG A 118 -3.97 -33.54 5.55
CA ARG A 118 -3.31 -34.85 5.53
C ARG A 118 -3.83 -35.80 6.62
N THR A 119 -4.02 -35.32 7.85
CA THR A 119 -4.43 -36.15 8.97
C THR A 119 -5.89 -36.62 8.84
N LEU A 120 -6.77 -35.73 8.37
CA LEU A 120 -8.22 -36.01 8.31
C LEU A 120 -8.68 -36.42 6.91
N GLY A 121 -7.83 -36.34 5.89
CA GLY A 121 -8.17 -36.65 4.50
C GLY A 121 -9.13 -35.64 3.88
N ILE A 122 -9.15 -34.38 4.34
CA ILE A 122 -10.08 -33.33 3.90
C ILE A 122 -9.37 -32.34 2.97
N ARG A 123 -10.13 -31.77 2.02
CA ARG A 123 -9.61 -30.86 1.01
C ARG A 123 -10.39 -29.55 0.88
N THR A 124 -11.66 -29.57 1.25
CA THR A 124 -12.59 -28.47 1.00
C THR A 124 -13.01 -27.75 2.29
N ALA A 125 -13.53 -26.53 2.14
CA ALA A 125 -14.11 -25.75 3.23
C ALA A 125 -15.32 -26.49 3.86
N ALA A 126 -16.12 -27.17 3.04
CA ALA A 126 -17.25 -27.92 3.51
C ALA A 126 -16.83 -29.12 4.39
N GLU A 127 -15.83 -29.88 3.95
CA GLU A 127 -15.26 -30.99 4.71
C GLU A 127 -14.59 -30.53 6.01
N LEU A 128 -13.90 -29.39 5.99
CA LEU A 128 -13.31 -28.80 7.20
C LEU A 128 -14.40 -28.42 8.22
N ARG A 129 -15.50 -27.80 7.75
CA ARG A 129 -16.63 -27.43 8.60
C ARG A 129 -17.30 -28.68 9.21
N GLU A 130 -17.51 -29.73 8.42
CA GLU A 130 -18.08 -30.99 8.89
C GLU A 130 -17.14 -31.66 9.91
N ALA A 131 -15.84 -31.73 9.65
CA ALA A 131 -14.86 -32.27 10.58
C ALA A 131 -14.83 -31.48 11.90
N ALA A 132 -14.94 -30.15 11.84
CA ALA A 132 -15.03 -29.31 13.03
C ALA A 132 -16.30 -29.57 13.85
N ARG A 133 -17.46 -29.68 13.18
CA ARG A 133 -18.73 -30.03 13.83
C ARG A 133 -18.72 -31.43 14.46
N ALA A 134 -18.05 -32.36 13.83
CA ALA A 134 -17.89 -33.72 14.32
C ALA A 134 -16.82 -33.84 15.44
N GLY A 135 -16.13 -32.76 15.80
CA GLY A 135 -15.09 -32.79 16.80
C GLY A 135 -13.80 -33.49 16.38
N ARG A 136 -13.59 -33.67 15.07
CA ARG A 136 -12.47 -34.43 14.51
C ARG A 136 -11.17 -33.60 14.37
N LEU A 137 -11.24 -32.27 14.46
CA LEU A 137 -10.03 -31.45 14.33
C LEU A 137 -9.03 -31.72 15.47
N ARG A 138 -9.51 -32.18 16.63
CA ARG A 138 -8.65 -32.57 17.76
C ARG A 138 -7.83 -33.85 17.53
N GLU A 139 -8.14 -34.62 16.46
CA GLU A 139 -7.31 -35.75 16.03
C GLU A 139 -5.98 -35.27 15.43
N VAL A 140 -5.91 -33.99 15.05
CA VAL A 140 -4.69 -33.38 14.48
C VAL A 140 -3.75 -32.95 15.60
N PRO A 141 -2.49 -33.40 15.63
CA PRO A 141 -1.53 -33.02 16.66
C PRO A 141 -1.41 -31.50 16.84
N GLY A 142 -1.57 -31.02 18.08
CA GLY A 142 -1.52 -29.62 18.42
C GLY A 142 -2.81 -28.81 18.21
N ILE A 143 -3.92 -29.46 17.87
CA ILE A 143 -5.26 -28.87 17.90
C ILE A 143 -6.00 -29.43 19.12
N GLY A 144 -6.18 -28.58 20.13
CA GLY A 144 -6.99 -28.90 21.31
C GLY A 144 -8.42 -28.42 21.15
N GLU A 145 -9.28 -28.81 22.08
CA GLU A 145 -10.71 -28.49 22.10
C GLU A 145 -10.99 -26.98 21.97
N ARG A 146 -10.23 -26.12 22.66
CA ARG A 146 -10.38 -24.65 22.53
C ARG A 146 -10.11 -24.16 21.11
N THR A 147 -9.11 -24.73 20.44
CA THR A 147 -8.77 -24.34 19.06
C THR A 147 -9.87 -24.81 18.12
N GLU A 148 -10.35 -26.05 18.26
CA GLU A 148 -11.46 -26.61 17.47
C GLU A 148 -12.72 -25.77 17.63
N GLN A 149 -13.14 -25.46 18.85
CA GLN A 149 -14.31 -24.61 19.12
C GLN A 149 -14.19 -23.22 18.50
N ARG A 150 -13.00 -22.60 18.58
CA ARG A 150 -12.73 -21.31 17.93
C ARG A 150 -12.84 -21.39 16.41
N LEU A 151 -12.30 -22.45 15.80
CA LEU A 151 -12.36 -22.66 14.35
C LEU A 151 -13.80 -22.90 13.90
N LEU A 152 -14.55 -23.70 14.63
CA LEU A 152 -15.98 -23.96 14.36
C LEU A 152 -16.79 -22.66 14.47
N ALA A 153 -16.60 -21.90 15.55
CA ALA A 153 -17.27 -20.61 15.72
C ALA A 153 -16.95 -19.64 14.57
N ALA A 154 -15.69 -19.59 14.11
CA ALA A 154 -15.28 -18.74 12.99
C ALA A 154 -15.86 -19.21 11.63
N LEU A 155 -16.08 -20.52 11.46
CA LEU A 155 -16.72 -21.11 10.26
C LEU A 155 -18.25 -20.94 10.24
N GLU A 156 -18.86 -20.75 11.40
CA GLU A 156 -20.33 -20.62 11.57
C GLU A 156 -20.75 -19.17 11.83
N SER A 157 -19.79 -18.30 12.17
CA SER A 157 -20.07 -16.89 12.47
C SER A 157 -20.43 -16.11 11.22
N GLU A 158 -21.46 -15.29 11.32
CA GLU A 158 -21.74 -14.22 10.36
C GLU A 158 -20.71 -13.06 10.52
N GLU A 159 -20.06 -12.97 11.68
CA GLU A 159 -18.97 -12.04 11.92
C GLU A 159 -17.67 -12.58 11.29
N ARG A 160 -17.09 -11.77 10.43
CA ARG A 160 -15.82 -12.11 9.74
C ARG A 160 -14.68 -12.18 10.73
N PRO A 161 -13.85 -13.24 10.70
CA PRO A 161 -12.60 -13.23 11.43
C PRO A 161 -11.75 -12.02 10.99
N ARG A 162 -11.31 -11.22 11.93
CA ARG A 162 -10.37 -10.13 11.62
C ARG A 162 -9.01 -10.73 11.31
N PRO A 163 -8.39 -10.39 10.18
CA PRO A 163 -7.04 -10.82 9.89
C PRO A 163 -6.09 -10.31 10.98
N ARG A 164 -5.07 -11.07 11.33
CA ARG A 164 -4.06 -10.65 12.33
C ARG A 164 -3.28 -9.41 11.88
N ARG A 165 -3.21 -9.17 10.57
CA ARG A 165 -2.59 -8.02 9.92
C ARG A 165 -3.38 -7.69 8.69
N GLY A 166 -3.69 -6.41 8.49
CA GLY A 166 -4.31 -5.96 7.25
C GLY A 166 -3.33 -6.02 6.07
N MET A 167 -3.86 -6.07 4.87
CA MET A 167 -3.06 -5.97 3.65
C MET A 167 -2.68 -4.50 3.39
N LEU A 168 -1.45 -4.25 2.94
CA LEU A 168 -1.02 -2.92 2.53
C LEU A 168 -1.90 -2.39 1.39
N LEU A 169 -2.20 -1.10 1.42
CA LEU A 169 -3.16 -0.46 0.52
C LEU A 169 -2.89 -0.69 -0.97
N ASN A 170 -1.64 -0.57 -1.40
CA ASN A 170 -1.26 -0.78 -2.82
C ASN A 170 -1.57 -2.20 -3.30
N ARG A 171 -1.31 -3.21 -2.49
CA ARG A 171 -1.64 -4.62 -2.81
C ARG A 171 -3.14 -4.88 -2.73
N ALA A 172 -3.78 -4.31 -1.71
CA ALA A 172 -5.21 -4.41 -1.49
C ALA A 172 -6.00 -3.83 -2.67
N ARG A 173 -5.58 -2.70 -3.19
CA ARG A 173 -6.17 -2.07 -4.38
C ARG A 173 -6.01 -2.94 -5.62
N GLY A 174 -4.78 -3.41 -5.91
CA GLY A 174 -4.55 -4.28 -7.05
C GLY A 174 -5.41 -5.55 -7.03
N LEU A 175 -5.61 -6.15 -5.85
CA LEU A 175 -6.51 -7.30 -5.68
C LEU A 175 -7.98 -6.92 -5.91
N ALA A 176 -8.48 -5.90 -5.22
CA ALA A 176 -9.89 -5.54 -5.26
C ALA A 176 -10.31 -4.95 -6.62
N GLU A 177 -9.46 -4.10 -7.21
CA GLU A 177 -9.67 -3.52 -8.54
C GLU A 177 -9.63 -4.59 -9.64
N GLY A 178 -8.69 -5.55 -9.57
CA GLY A 178 -8.64 -6.66 -10.52
C GLY A 178 -9.87 -7.58 -10.46
N ILE A 179 -10.40 -7.85 -9.26
CA ILE A 179 -11.67 -8.59 -9.10
C ILE A 179 -12.86 -7.75 -9.62
N ALA A 180 -12.89 -6.45 -9.31
CA ALA A 180 -13.95 -5.55 -9.75
C ALA A 180 -13.99 -5.43 -11.28
N GLU A 181 -12.84 -5.29 -11.92
CA GLU A 181 -12.70 -5.25 -13.38
C GLU A 181 -13.20 -6.55 -14.03
N ALA A 182 -12.77 -7.71 -13.52
CA ALA A 182 -13.20 -9.01 -14.03
C ALA A 182 -14.72 -9.24 -13.92
N LEU A 183 -15.38 -8.57 -12.97
CA LEU A 183 -16.83 -8.69 -12.74
C LEU A 183 -17.64 -7.49 -13.27
N GLU A 184 -17.00 -6.49 -13.87
CA GLU A 184 -17.63 -5.23 -14.31
C GLU A 184 -18.30 -4.48 -13.13
N GLY A 185 -17.64 -4.51 -11.97
CA GLY A 185 -18.14 -3.96 -10.72
C GLY A 185 -17.30 -2.79 -10.20
N VAL A 186 -17.54 -2.42 -8.95
CA VAL A 186 -16.84 -1.36 -8.24
C VAL A 186 -16.22 -1.92 -6.96
N ALA A 187 -14.91 -1.74 -6.79
CA ALA A 187 -14.23 -2.08 -5.56
C ALA A 187 -14.75 -1.19 -4.40
N ALA A 188 -14.96 -1.79 -3.24
CA ALA A 188 -15.51 -1.17 -2.05
C ALA A 188 -14.76 -1.63 -0.78
N GLY A 189 -15.23 -1.23 0.38
CA GLY A 189 -14.56 -1.54 1.64
C GLY A 189 -13.41 -0.60 1.96
N ASP A 190 -12.39 -1.13 2.63
CA ASP A 190 -11.24 -0.35 3.08
C ASP A 190 -10.43 0.25 1.93
N VAL A 191 -10.31 -0.45 0.82
CA VAL A 191 -9.58 0.00 -0.38
C VAL A 191 -10.18 1.28 -0.97
N ARG A 192 -11.50 1.39 -0.99
CA ARG A 192 -12.19 2.57 -1.53
C ARG A 192 -12.14 3.75 -0.57
N ARG A 193 -11.96 3.50 0.73
CA ARG A 193 -11.69 4.51 1.74
C ARG A 193 -10.20 4.86 1.84
N TRP A 194 -9.34 4.23 1.04
CA TRP A 194 -7.89 4.42 1.04
C TRP A 194 -7.25 4.18 2.41
N ARG A 195 -7.72 3.16 3.14
CA ARG A 195 -7.11 2.80 4.41
C ARG A 195 -5.70 2.27 4.18
N ASP A 196 -4.78 2.72 5.00
CA ASP A 196 -3.36 2.34 4.98
C ASP A 196 -3.12 0.83 5.18
N SER A 197 -4.00 0.18 5.95
CA SER A 197 -4.04 -1.27 6.13
C SER A 197 -5.48 -1.75 5.95
N CYS A 198 -5.71 -2.63 4.98
CA CYS A 198 -7.02 -3.07 4.56
C CYS A 198 -7.37 -4.43 5.15
N GLU A 199 -8.53 -4.52 5.79
CA GLU A 199 -9.08 -5.75 6.38
C GLU A 199 -10.40 -6.17 5.71
N ARG A 200 -11.16 -5.19 5.17
CA ARG A 200 -12.46 -5.41 4.52
C ARG A 200 -12.36 -5.12 3.04
N PHE A 201 -12.63 -6.14 2.25
CA PHE A 201 -12.66 -6.06 0.81
C PHE A 201 -14.07 -6.38 0.33
N ALA A 202 -14.60 -5.55 -0.54
CA ALA A 202 -15.87 -5.81 -1.16
C ALA A 202 -15.84 -5.40 -2.64
N VAL A 203 -16.67 -6.05 -3.45
CA VAL A 203 -16.95 -5.65 -4.82
C VAL A 203 -18.46 -5.59 -4.97
N VAL A 204 -18.98 -4.50 -5.50
CA VAL A 204 -20.40 -4.32 -5.76
C VAL A 204 -20.62 -4.33 -7.27
N VAL A 205 -21.51 -5.19 -7.74
CA VAL A 205 -21.86 -5.35 -9.15
C VAL A 205 -23.34 -5.07 -9.34
N ALA A 206 -23.70 -4.28 -10.34
CA ALA A 206 -25.10 -4.08 -10.70
C ALA A 206 -25.60 -5.29 -11.51
N ALA A 207 -26.60 -6.03 -11.00
CA ALA A 207 -27.14 -7.19 -11.66
C ALA A 207 -28.63 -7.39 -11.34
N GLU A 208 -29.46 -7.53 -12.37
CA GLU A 208 -30.87 -7.95 -12.20
C GLU A 208 -30.91 -9.40 -11.68
N GLU A 209 -30.17 -10.28 -12.35
CA GLU A 209 -30.02 -11.68 -11.94
C GLU A 209 -28.66 -11.90 -11.28
N PRO A 210 -28.62 -12.30 -9.98
CA PRO A 210 -27.37 -12.42 -9.25
C PRO A 210 -26.57 -13.69 -9.59
N ALA A 211 -27.24 -14.79 -9.96
CA ALA A 211 -26.60 -16.10 -10.09
C ALA A 211 -25.41 -16.12 -11.06
N PRO A 212 -25.45 -15.52 -12.28
CA PRO A 212 -24.30 -15.50 -13.17
C PRO A 212 -23.10 -14.75 -12.60
N VAL A 213 -23.34 -13.69 -11.82
CA VAL A 213 -22.26 -12.90 -11.19
C VAL A 213 -21.62 -13.67 -10.03
N LEU A 214 -22.43 -14.37 -9.23
CA LEU A 214 -21.95 -15.24 -8.15
C LEU A 214 -21.11 -16.40 -8.69
N GLU A 215 -21.54 -17.01 -9.80
CA GLU A 215 -20.80 -18.08 -10.47
C GLU A 215 -19.47 -17.58 -11.04
N ARG A 216 -19.47 -16.42 -11.72
CA ARG A 216 -18.23 -15.78 -12.22
C ARG A 216 -17.27 -15.50 -11.08
N PHE A 217 -17.74 -14.94 -9.97
CA PHE A 217 -16.91 -14.66 -8.80
C PHE A 217 -16.28 -15.93 -8.23
N ALA A 218 -17.05 -17.00 -8.06
CA ALA A 218 -16.53 -18.27 -7.56
C ALA A 218 -15.49 -18.93 -8.51
N ALA A 219 -15.56 -18.61 -9.81
CA ALA A 219 -14.64 -19.11 -10.83
C ALA A 219 -13.38 -18.25 -11.01
N LEU A 220 -13.26 -17.10 -10.33
CA LEU A 220 -12.08 -16.24 -10.42
C LEU A 220 -10.83 -16.95 -9.87
N PRO A 221 -9.68 -16.88 -10.55
CA PRO A 221 -8.45 -17.53 -10.07
C PRO A 221 -7.94 -16.99 -8.73
N GLN A 222 -8.33 -15.78 -8.35
CA GLN A 222 -8.01 -15.18 -7.06
C GLN A 222 -8.83 -15.76 -5.90
N ILE A 223 -10.00 -16.36 -6.18
CA ILE A 223 -10.92 -16.91 -5.17
C ILE A 223 -10.73 -18.42 -5.10
N VAL A 224 -10.16 -18.88 -4.01
CA VAL A 224 -9.87 -20.32 -3.82
C VAL A 224 -10.96 -21.06 -3.04
N ALA A 225 -11.82 -20.33 -2.30
CA ALA A 225 -12.93 -20.91 -1.56
C ALA A 225 -14.11 -19.94 -1.45
N ILE A 226 -15.33 -20.45 -1.45
CA ILE A 226 -16.53 -19.73 -1.05
C ILE A 226 -16.93 -20.18 0.36
N VAL A 227 -16.86 -19.26 1.32
CA VAL A 227 -17.13 -19.57 2.73
C VAL A 227 -18.52 -19.14 3.20
N GLY A 228 -19.20 -18.31 2.42
CA GLY A 228 -20.58 -17.89 2.65
C GLY A 228 -21.25 -17.49 1.34
N GLN A 229 -22.54 -17.81 1.21
CA GLN A 229 -23.33 -17.42 0.05
C GLN A 229 -24.77 -17.15 0.46
N ALA A 230 -25.32 -16.06 -0.04
CA ALA A 230 -26.73 -15.70 0.05
C ALA A 230 -27.27 -15.47 -1.37
N GLU A 231 -28.53 -15.09 -1.48
CA GLU A 231 -29.19 -14.89 -2.77
C GLU A 231 -28.46 -13.88 -3.67
N ARG A 232 -27.96 -12.77 -3.09
CA ARG A 232 -27.30 -11.65 -3.80
C ARG A 232 -25.90 -11.34 -3.30
N SER A 233 -25.29 -12.20 -2.51
CA SER A 233 -23.93 -11.99 -2.03
C SER A 233 -23.17 -13.30 -1.86
N ALA A 234 -21.85 -13.21 -1.95
CA ALA A 234 -20.94 -14.28 -1.63
C ALA A 234 -19.73 -13.76 -0.87
N LEU A 235 -19.18 -14.58 0.01
CA LEU A 235 -17.91 -14.35 0.67
C LEU A 235 -16.88 -15.34 0.15
N GLY A 236 -15.96 -14.86 -0.66
CA GLY A 236 -14.83 -15.62 -1.18
C GLY A 236 -13.59 -15.42 -0.33
N VAL A 237 -12.68 -16.38 -0.39
CA VAL A 237 -11.37 -16.33 0.28
C VAL A 237 -10.28 -16.52 -0.77
N THR A 238 -9.24 -15.70 -0.71
CA THR A 238 -8.07 -15.82 -1.58
C THR A 238 -7.04 -16.82 -1.02
N ALA A 239 -6.09 -17.25 -1.84
CA ALA A 239 -4.98 -18.11 -1.40
C ALA A 239 -4.17 -17.50 -0.22
N GLU A 240 -4.16 -16.18 -0.08
CA GLU A 240 -3.53 -15.47 1.04
C GLU A 240 -4.41 -15.44 2.31
N GLY A 241 -5.64 -15.97 2.24
CA GLY A 241 -6.60 -15.97 3.35
C GLY A 241 -7.35 -14.64 3.52
N VAL A 242 -7.35 -13.81 2.49
CA VAL A 242 -8.10 -12.54 2.48
C VAL A 242 -9.54 -12.81 2.10
N ALA A 243 -10.47 -12.31 2.91
CA ALA A 243 -11.90 -12.38 2.62
C ALA A 243 -12.32 -11.25 1.69
N VAL A 244 -13.01 -11.60 0.61
CA VAL A 244 -13.59 -10.66 -0.35
C VAL A 244 -15.09 -10.89 -0.41
N GLU A 245 -15.87 -9.84 -0.17
CA GLU A 245 -17.34 -9.88 -0.30
C GLU A 245 -17.73 -9.44 -1.71
N LEU A 246 -18.55 -10.24 -2.36
CA LEU A 246 -19.29 -9.83 -3.55
C LEU A 246 -20.71 -9.45 -3.16
N VAL A 247 -21.20 -8.33 -3.67
CA VAL A 247 -22.60 -7.91 -3.58
C VAL A 247 -23.15 -7.71 -5.00
N ALA A 248 -24.08 -8.55 -5.41
CA ALA A 248 -24.82 -8.42 -6.67
C ALA A 248 -26.07 -7.57 -6.43
N ALA A 249 -25.93 -6.27 -6.51
CA ALA A 249 -26.98 -5.29 -6.23
C ALA A 249 -27.98 -5.19 -7.39
N GLU A 250 -29.28 -5.05 -7.08
CA GLU A 250 -30.26 -4.61 -8.08
C GLU A 250 -29.82 -3.22 -8.61
N PRO A 251 -29.90 -2.94 -9.92
CA PRO A 251 -29.49 -1.66 -10.49
C PRO A 251 -30.11 -0.45 -9.79
N ALA A 252 -31.39 -0.54 -9.41
CA ALA A 252 -32.09 0.50 -8.67
C ALA A 252 -31.58 0.73 -7.24
N ARG A 253 -30.76 -0.19 -6.69
CA ARG A 253 -30.19 -0.16 -5.34
C ARG A 253 -28.66 -0.12 -5.35
N PHE A 254 -28.06 -0.08 -6.51
CA PHE A 254 -26.59 -0.14 -6.63
C PHE A 254 -25.89 0.92 -5.78
N GLY A 255 -26.34 2.17 -5.82
CA GLY A 255 -25.79 3.24 -4.99
C GLY A 255 -25.94 2.99 -3.48
N THR A 256 -27.08 2.42 -3.07
CA THR A 256 -27.34 2.03 -1.67
C THR A 256 -26.35 1.00 -1.18
N GLU A 257 -26.19 -0.08 -1.95
CA GLU A 257 -25.27 -1.16 -1.58
C GLU A 257 -23.80 -0.71 -1.67
N LEU A 258 -23.47 0.20 -2.60
CA LEU A 258 -22.13 0.77 -2.70
C LEU A 258 -21.79 1.68 -1.49
N VAL A 259 -22.74 2.47 -0.99
CA VAL A 259 -22.55 3.25 0.26
C VAL A 259 -22.35 2.29 1.43
N ARG A 260 -23.19 1.25 1.54
CA ARG A 260 -23.13 0.25 2.63
C ARG A 260 -21.81 -0.52 2.61
N ALA A 261 -21.39 -1.01 1.45
CA ALA A 261 -20.15 -1.76 1.29
C ALA A 261 -18.90 -0.91 1.50
N THR A 262 -18.95 0.39 1.16
CA THR A 262 -17.81 1.31 1.27
C THR A 262 -17.62 1.84 2.69
N GLY A 263 -18.68 2.28 3.37
CA GLY A 263 -18.57 2.97 4.66
C GLY A 263 -18.10 2.06 5.79
N ALA A 264 -17.43 2.63 6.79
CA ALA A 264 -17.22 1.94 8.05
C ALA A 264 -18.56 1.71 8.76
N ALA A 265 -18.68 0.67 9.59
CA ALA A 265 -19.94 0.33 10.23
C ALA A 265 -20.57 1.51 10.95
N ALA A 266 -19.81 2.22 11.79
CA ALA A 266 -20.32 3.38 12.52
C ALA A 266 -20.81 4.52 11.61
N TYR A 267 -20.21 4.69 10.43
CA TYR A 267 -20.65 5.68 9.45
C TYR A 267 -21.99 5.26 8.82
N VAL A 268 -22.10 3.99 8.39
CA VAL A 268 -23.30 3.44 7.76
C VAL A 268 -24.47 3.45 8.74
N ASP A 269 -24.25 2.95 9.97
CA ASP A 269 -25.27 2.91 11.04
C ASP A 269 -25.86 4.30 11.33
N ALA A 270 -25.03 5.35 11.25
CA ALA A 270 -25.49 6.72 11.45
C ALA A 270 -26.37 7.26 10.32
N LEU A 271 -26.33 6.63 9.13
CA LEU A 271 -27.14 6.99 7.97
C LEU A 271 -28.41 6.13 7.82
N GLU A 272 -28.47 4.98 8.47
CA GLU A 272 -29.60 4.05 8.35
C GLU A 272 -30.94 4.69 8.84
N PRO A 273 -32.09 4.34 8.23
CA PRO A 273 -32.21 3.44 7.07
C PRO A 273 -31.76 4.09 5.76
N LEU A 274 -30.93 3.38 4.98
CA LEU A 274 -30.48 3.88 3.68
C LEU A 274 -31.60 3.79 2.64
N PRO A 275 -31.90 4.88 1.92
CA PRO A 275 -32.88 4.87 0.83
C PRO A 275 -32.37 4.09 -0.37
N HIS A 276 -33.28 3.54 -1.17
CA HIS A 276 -32.93 2.89 -2.43
C HIS A 276 -32.56 3.95 -3.48
N ALA A 277 -31.39 3.81 -4.08
CA ALA A 277 -30.92 4.69 -5.14
C ALA A 277 -29.95 3.96 -6.09
N PRO A 278 -29.98 4.30 -7.39
CA PRO A 278 -29.10 3.68 -8.39
C PRO A 278 -27.65 4.18 -8.31
N ASP A 279 -27.42 5.29 -7.65
CA ASP A 279 -26.09 5.86 -7.41
C ASP A 279 -25.97 6.46 -6.00
N GLU A 280 -24.73 6.66 -5.55
CA GLU A 280 -24.48 7.17 -4.19
C GLU A 280 -25.03 8.59 -3.97
N ARG A 281 -24.96 9.46 -5.01
CA ARG A 281 -25.47 10.85 -4.88
C ARG A 281 -26.98 10.85 -4.63
N GLY A 282 -27.71 9.92 -5.26
CA GLY A 282 -29.13 9.71 -5.03
C GLY A 282 -29.42 9.27 -3.59
N VAL A 283 -28.58 8.43 -2.99
CA VAL A 283 -28.70 8.06 -1.55
C VAL A 283 -28.62 9.31 -0.67
N TYR A 284 -27.54 10.10 -0.82
CA TYR A 284 -27.33 11.31 -0.01
C TYR A 284 -28.42 12.37 -0.24
N ALA A 285 -28.84 12.55 -1.50
CA ALA A 285 -29.92 13.48 -1.84
C ALA A 285 -31.25 13.07 -1.16
N SER A 286 -31.59 11.80 -1.16
CA SER A 286 -32.79 11.27 -0.52
C SER A 286 -32.74 11.37 1.01
N LEU A 287 -31.56 11.30 1.61
CA LEU A 287 -31.35 11.54 3.04
C LEU A 287 -31.36 13.03 3.41
N GLY A 288 -31.33 13.93 2.43
CA GLY A 288 -31.25 15.37 2.66
C GLY A 288 -29.90 15.82 3.26
N VAL A 289 -28.82 15.07 3.03
CA VAL A 289 -27.47 15.38 3.53
C VAL A 289 -26.50 15.55 2.36
N PRO A 290 -25.42 16.36 2.52
CA PRO A 290 -24.39 16.50 1.50
C PRO A 290 -23.68 15.16 1.21
N PHE A 291 -23.22 15.01 -0.05
CA PHE A 291 -22.38 13.86 -0.42
C PHE A 291 -21.09 13.83 0.40
N CYS A 292 -20.77 12.66 0.95
CA CYS A 292 -19.53 12.42 1.67
C CYS A 292 -18.57 11.58 0.78
N PRO A 293 -17.36 12.07 0.48
CA PRO A 293 -16.36 11.28 -0.23
C PRO A 293 -16.03 9.97 0.50
N PRO A 294 -15.71 8.89 -0.24
CA PRO A 294 -15.40 7.59 0.36
C PRO A 294 -14.32 7.64 1.45
N GLU A 295 -13.28 8.43 1.26
CA GLU A 295 -12.14 8.58 2.18
C GLU A 295 -12.54 9.07 3.57
N LEU A 296 -13.67 9.77 3.66
CA LEU A 296 -14.17 10.38 4.91
C LEU A 296 -15.23 9.54 5.62
N ARG A 297 -15.62 8.37 5.08
CA ARG A 297 -16.69 7.52 5.61
C ARG A 297 -16.21 6.58 6.73
N GLU A 298 -15.43 7.11 7.68
CA GLU A 298 -14.88 6.34 8.82
C GLU A 298 -15.71 6.51 10.09
N ALA A 299 -16.24 7.70 10.34
CA ALA A 299 -17.02 8.05 11.53
C ALA A 299 -18.32 8.77 11.14
N PRO A 300 -19.33 8.82 12.03
CA PRO A 300 -20.57 9.53 11.76
C PRO A 300 -20.33 10.96 11.30
N PHE A 301 -20.82 11.29 10.11
CA PHE A 301 -20.69 12.61 9.51
C PHE A 301 -21.88 12.91 8.60
N ARG A 302 -22.52 14.06 8.80
CA ARG A 302 -23.67 14.55 8.01
C ARG A 302 -23.46 15.97 7.48
N GLY A 303 -22.28 16.53 7.73
CA GLY A 303 -21.91 17.86 7.28
C GLY A 303 -21.49 17.90 5.80
N ARG A 304 -21.07 19.07 5.36
CA ARG A 304 -20.46 19.25 4.04
C ARG A 304 -18.96 19.02 4.16
N ALA A 305 -18.43 18.04 3.43
CA ALA A 305 -17.00 17.84 3.29
C ALA A 305 -16.37 19.03 2.55
N PRO A 306 -15.13 19.43 2.87
CA PRO A 306 -14.39 20.38 2.08
C PRO A 306 -14.09 19.80 0.68
N GLU A 307 -13.65 20.66 -0.23
CA GLU A 307 -13.08 20.23 -1.49
C GLU A 307 -11.68 19.64 -1.22
N LEU A 308 -11.59 18.32 -1.24
CA LEU A 308 -10.36 17.61 -0.93
C LEU A 308 -9.34 17.80 -2.07
N VAL A 309 -8.05 17.92 -1.69
CA VAL A 309 -6.94 17.96 -2.66
C VAL A 309 -7.03 16.81 -3.67
N ALA A 310 -6.69 17.08 -4.92
CA ALA A 310 -6.67 16.09 -6.00
C ALA A 310 -5.25 15.87 -6.52
N LEU A 311 -4.93 14.65 -6.94
CA LEU A 311 -3.61 14.31 -7.47
C LEU A 311 -3.12 15.25 -8.59
N PRO A 312 -3.96 15.69 -9.57
CA PRO A 312 -3.53 16.63 -10.60
C PRO A 312 -3.19 18.04 -10.10
N GLU A 313 -3.48 18.36 -8.83
CA GLU A 313 -3.12 19.64 -8.23
C GLU A 313 -1.68 19.66 -7.69
N ILE A 314 -1.05 18.49 -7.55
CA ILE A 314 0.35 18.37 -7.13
C ILE A 314 1.25 18.84 -8.27
N ARG A 315 2.10 19.81 -8.00
CA ARG A 315 2.99 20.45 -8.99
C ARG A 315 4.42 19.92 -8.94
N GLY A 316 4.79 19.17 -7.90
CA GLY A 316 6.11 18.58 -7.77
C GLY A 316 6.22 17.62 -6.60
N ASP A 317 7.26 16.82 -6.63
CA ASP A 317 7.63 15.90 -5.55
C ASP A 317 8.84 16.42 -4.81
N LEU A 318 8.80 16.39 -3.49
CA LEU A 318 9.80 17.02 -2.63
C LEU A 318 10.61 16.02 -1.82
N HIS A 319 10.48 14.72 -2.11
CA HIS A 319 11.26 13.68 -1.47
C HIS A 319 11.47 12.50 -2.44
N VAL A 320 12.64 12.51 -3.08
CA VAL A 320 13.01 11.51 -4.10
C VAL A 320 14.49 11.14 -3.99
N HIS A 321 14.80 9.86 -4.13
CA HIS A 321 16.15 9.30 -4.06
C HIS A 321 16.68 8.89 -5.44
N THR A 322 18.00 8.91 -5.58
CA THR A 322 18.70 8.55 -6.82
C THR A 322 19.80 7.52 -6.57
N THR A 323 20.51 7.13 -7.63
CA THR A 323 21.71 6.27 -7.52
C THR A 323 22.88 6.92 -6.75
N TRP A 324 22.74 8.15 -6.31
CA TRP A 324 23.69 8.76 -5.39
C TRP A 324 23.61 8.21 -3.96
N SER A 325 22.44 7.71 -3.56
CA SER A 325 22.27 6.98 -2.30
C SER A 325 21.76 5.55 -2.55
N ASP A 326 20.49 5.30 -2.38
CA ASP A 326 19.85 3.98 -2.48
C ASP A 326 18.76 3.89 -3.54
N GLY A 327 18.53 4.96 -4.28
CA GLY A 327 17.67 4.97 -5.45
C GLY A 327 18.22 4.06 -6.56
N ARG A 328 17.36 3.64 -7.47
CA ARG A 328 17.66 2.71 -8.57
C ARG A 328 17.79 3.38 -9.92
N ALA A 329 17.36 4.62 -10.02
CA ALA A 329 17.41 5.45 -11.21
C ALA A 329 18.40 6.61 -11.04
N SER A 330 19.00 7.07 -12.14
CA SER A 330 19.85 8.26 -12.11
C SER A 330 19.02 9.51 -11.82
N LEU A 331 19.69 10.57 -11.37
CA LEU A 331 19.08 11.89 -11.20
C LEU A 331 18.38 12.33 -12.49
N HIS A 332 19.00 12.09 -13.65
CA HIS A 332 18.43 12.44 -14.94
C HIS A 332 17.13 11.66 -15.23
N ASP A 333 17.15 10.34 -15.05
CA ASP A 333 15.98 9.48 -15.33
C ASP A 333 14.80 9.82 -14.41
N MET A 334 15.06 10.02 -13.10
CA MET A 334 14.05 10.47 -12.15
C MET A 334 13.45 11.83 -12.54
N SER A 335 14.29 12.77 -12.99
CA SER A 335 13.85 14.11 -13.41
C SER A 335 13.00 14.06 -14.70
N VAL A 336 13.38 13.22 -15.66
CA VAL A 336 12.59 13.00 -16.88
C VAL A 336 11.24 12.38 -16.57
N ALA A 337 11.22 11.33 -15.75
CA ALA A 337 9.99 10.67 -15.34
C ALA A 337 9.04 11.61 -14.57
N ALA A 338 9.55 12.43 -13.65
CA ALA A 338 8.76 13.41 -12.93
C ALA A 338 8.15 14.47 -13.88
N ARG A 339 8.93 14.96 -14.85
CA ARG A 339 8.44 15.89 -15.88
C ARG A 339 7.35 15.26 -16.76
N GLU A 340 7.50 13.99 -17.12
CA GLU A 340 6.49 13.25 -17.91
C GLU A 340 5.18 13.05 -17.16
N LEU A 341 5.21 12.96 -15.82
CA LEU A 341 4.03 12.99 -14.96
C LEU A 341 3.37 14.38 -14.87
N GLY A 342 3.98 15.42 -15.48
CA GLY A 342 3.44 16.77 -15.50
C GLY A 342 3.87 17.64 -14.32
N TYR A 343 4.86 17.21 -13.53
CA TYR A 343 5.41 18.03 -12.45
C TYR A 343 6.20 19.21 -13.01
N GLU A 344 6.25 20.30 -12.24
CA GLU A 344 7.01 21.51 -12.55
C GLU A 344 8.38 21.50 -11.87
N TYR A 345 8.49 20.78 -10.74
CA TYR A 345 9.70 20.68 -9.96
C TYR A 345 9.84 19.32 -9.25
N LEU A 346 11.07 19.00 -8.88
CA LEU A 346 11.46 17.79 -8.14
C LEU A 346 12.58 18.15 -7.16
N ALA A 347 12.49 17.72 -5.89
CA ALA A 347 13.61 17.80 -4.95
C ALA A 347 14.31 16.44 -4.86
N ILE A 348 15.62 16.42 -5.16
CA ILE A 348 16.45 15.23 -4.93
C ILE A 348 16.89 15.25 -3.46
N CYS A 349 16.49 14.23 -2.71
CA CYS A 349 16.69 14.14 -1.26
C CYS A 349 17.48 12.87 -0.88
N ASP A 350 18.62 12.64 -1.55
CA ASP A 350 19.49 11.53 -1.21
C ASP A 350 19.97 11.62 0.25
N HIS A 351 20.17 10.46 0.87
CA HIS A 351 20.52 10.32 2.28
C HIS A 351 21.87 10.93 2.65
N THR A 352 22.02 11.32 3.93
CA THR A 352 23.30 11.67 4.55
C THR A 352 23.97 10.45 5.20
N PRO A 353 25.27 10.51 5.54
CA PRO A 353 26.03 9.34 6.02
C PRO A 353 25.50 8.69 7.31
N ALA A 354 24.86 9.45 8.21
CA ALA A 354 24.38 8.94 9.50
C ALA A 354 23.27 7.91 9.38
N VAL A 355 22.58 7.80 8.23
CA VAL A 355 21.60 6.73 7.99
C VAL A 355 22.21 5.35 8.17
N GLY A 356 23.48 5.17 7.81
CA GLY A 356 24.32 3.99 8.09
C GLY A 356 23.95 2.70 7.36
N ALA A 357 22.70 2.57 6.91
CA ALA A 357 22.19 1.38 6.23
C ALA A 357 22.48 1.36 4.73
N VAL A 358 22.66 2.54 4.14
CA VAL A 358 22.91 2.77 2.71
C VAL A 358 24.01 3.80 2.52
N ALA A 359 24.49 3.99 1.30
CA ALA A 359 25.44 5.06 1.00
C ALA A 359 24.75 6.42 1.20
N GLY A 360 25.39 7.32 1.93
CA GLY A 360 24.93 8.69 2.12
C GLY A 360 25.94 9.70 1.56
N LEU A 361 25.46 10.90 1.23
CA LEU A 361 26.28 11.98 0.67
C LEU A 361 26.79 12.90 1.79
N ASP A 362 28.10 13.02 1.86
CA ASP A 362 28.76 14.07 2.61
C ASP A 362 28.77 15.40 1.83
N ALA A 363 29.38 16.43 2.39
CA ALA A 363 29.50 17.77 1.78
C ALA A 363 30.06 17.72 0.34
N ASP A 364 31.10 16.91 0.11
CA ASP A 364 31.72 16.81 -1.20
C ASP A 364 30.84 16.02 -2.18
N GLY A 365 30.12 15.02 -1.69
CA GLY A 365 29.12 14.28 -2.46
C GLY A 365 27.98 15.18 -2.94
N LEU A 366 27.40 15.98 -2.05
CA LEU A 366 26.34 16.92 -2.37
C LEU A 366 26.78 18.01 -3.36
N ARG A 367 27.99 18.52 -3.24
CA ARG A 367 28.54 19.50 -4.21
C ARG A 367 28.73 18.90 -5.61
N ARG A 368 29.18 17.62 -5.70
CA ARG A 368 29.25 16.93 -6.99
C ARG A 368 27.85 16.65 -7.56
N GLN A 369 26.90 16.27 -6.74
CA GLN A 369 25.51 16.09 -7.18
C GLN A 369 24.90 17.40 -7.67
N ALA A 370 25.23 18.54 -7.05
CA ALA A 370 24.77 19.86 -7.49
C ALA A 370 25.19 20.19 -8.93
N GLU A 371 26.33 19.66 -9.42
CA GLU A 371 26.75 19.80 -10.82
C GLU A 371 25.79 19.04 -11.77
N GLU A 372 25.34 17.83 -11.40
CA GLU A 372 24.34 17.08 -12.18
C GLU A 372 22.98 17.78 -12.13
N VAL A 373 22.57 18.32 -10.98
CA VAL A 373 21.34 19.11 -10.84
C VAL A 373 21.38 20.32 -11.77
N ALA A 374 22.48 21.05 -11.85
CA ALA A 374 22.64 22.18 -12.75
C ALA A 374 22.49 21.76 -14.23
N GLN A 375 23.13 20.65 -14.63
CA GLN A 375 23.00 20.10 -15.98
C GLN A 375 21.56 19.64 -16.29
N ALA A 376 20.87 19.01 -15.33
CA ALA A 376 19.49 18.61 -15.49
C ALA A 376 18.58 19.84 -15.68
N ASN A 377 18.80 20.89 -14.91
CA ASN A 377 18.06 22.16 -15.02
C ASN A 377 18.24 22.84 -16.37
N GLU A 378 19.45 22.81 -16.94
CA GLU A 378 19.70 23.35 -18.30
C GLU A 378 18.96 22.54 -19.37
N ARG A 379 18.96 21.22 -19.28
CA ARG A 379 18.39 20.31 -20.28
C ARG A 379 16.87 20.22 -20.24
N LEU A 380 16.30 20.33 -19.03
CA LEU A 380 14.88 20.03 -18.79
C LEU A 380 14.02 21.29 -18.60
N ALA A 381 14.61 22.50 -18.71
CA ALA A 381 13.87 23.75 -18.58
C ALA A 381 12.55 23.75 -19.40
N PRO A 382 11.42 24.26 -18.87
CA PRO A 382 11.27 25.00 -17.60
C PRO A 382 11.13 24.14 -16.34
N PHE A 383 11.18 22.80 -16.44
CA PHE A 383 11.18 21.91 -15.28
C PHE A 383 12.38 22.20 -14.37
N ARG A 384 12.17 22.15 -13.05
CA ARG A 384 13.17 22.53 -12.07
C ARG A 384 13.51 21.39 -11.12
N VAL A 385 14.78 20.98 -11.07
CA VAL A 385 15.34 20.09 -10.06
C VAL A 385 15.92 20.94 -8.94
N LEU A 386 15.52 20.66 -7.72
CA LEU A 386 16.01 21.33 -6.51
C LEU A 386 17.15 20.52 -5.89
N ARG A 387 18.16 21.23 -5.40
CA ARG A 387 19.21 20.66 -4.56
C ARG A 387 18.62 20.41 -3.18
N GLY A 388 18.39 19.16 -2.84
CA GLY A 388 17.86 18.76 -1.55
C GLY A 388 18.74 17.73 -0.85
N SER A 389 18.34 17.33 0.33
CA SER A 389 18.89 16.18 1.07
C SER A 389 17.89 15.70 2.08
N GLU A 390 17.78 14.38 2.25
CA GLU A 390 17.18 13.78 3.43
C GLU A 390 18.25 13.71 4.52
N CYS A 391 18.28 14.77 5.34
CA CYS A 391 19.30 14.97 6.37
C CYS A 391 18.92 14.30 7.68
N ASP A 392 19.77 13.41 8.18
CA ASP A 392 19.56 12.74 9.45
C ASP A 392 19.72 13.67 10.66
N ILE A 393 18.87 13.43 11.68
CA ILE A 393 19.02 14.01 13.01
C ILE A 393 20.01 13.15 13.82
N LEU A 394 21.10 13.71 14.27
CA LEU A 394 22.09 13.04 15.10
C LEU A 394 21.58 12.83 16.54
N PRO A 395 22.20 11.95 17.34
CA PRO A 395 21.75 11.65 18.70
C PRO A 395 21.67 12.87 19.64
N ASP A 396 22.46 13.90 19.40
CA ASP A 396 22.47 15.14 20.17
C ASP A 396 21.45 16.20 19.68
N GLY A 397 20.76 15.92 18.57
CA GLY A 397 19.78 16.82 17.95
C GLY A 397 20.37 17.73 16.88
N SER A 398 21.68 17.65 16.59
CA SER A 398 22.28 18.34 15.45
C SER A 398 21.96 17.62 14.12
N LEU A 399 22.21 18.31 13.00
CA LEU A 399 22.02 17.76 11.67
C LEU A 399 23.31 17.09 11.18
N ASP A 400 23.19 16.05 10.36
CA ASP A 400 24.32 15.28 9.80
C ASP A 400 25.05 16.00 8.64
N LEU A 401 24.90 17.30 8.52
CA LEU A 401 25.60 18.16 7.56
C LEU A 401 26.03 19.46 8.22
N PRO A 402 27.20 20.05 7.82
CA PRO A 402 27.62 21.36 8.28
C PRO A 402 26.68 22.48 7.82
N ASP A 403 26.58 23.55 8.60
CA ASP A 403 25.68 24.69 8.34
C ASP A 403 25.95 25.36 6.99
N ASP A 404 27.20 25.43 6.56
CA ASP A 404 27.58 26.00 5.25
C ASP A 404 27.06 25.17 4.09
N VAL A 405 27.04 23.84 4.22
CA VAL A 405 26.48 22.93 3.23
C VAL A 405 24.94 22.99 3.23
N LEU A 406 24.32 23.00 4.42
CA LEU A 406 22.87 23.16 4.55
C LEU A 406 22.38 24.46 3.91
N ALA A 407 23.14 25.54 3.99
CA ALA A 407 22.81 26.82 3.37
C ALA A 407 22.89 26.80 1.83
N GLU A 408 23.60 25.83 1.23
CA GLU A 408 23.67 25.64 -0.21
C GLU A 408 22.44 24.91 -0.77
N LEU A 409 21.63 24.24 0.10
CA LEU A 409 20.47 23.44 -0.30
C LEU A 409 19.21 24.30 -0.44
N GLU A 410 18.37 23.95 -1.39
CA GLU A 410 17.06 24.59 -1.63
C GLU A 410 15.93 23.90 -0.84
N TRP A 411 16.11 22.60 -0.52
CA TRP A 411 15.15 21.80 0.22
C TRP A 411 15.84 20.83 1.19
N VAL A 412 15.69 21.03 2.48
CA VAL A 412 16.18 20.12 3.51
C VAL A 412 15.01 19.37 4.10
N GLN A 413 14.96 18.07 3.81
CA GLN A 413 14.03 17.09 4.37
C GLN A 413 14.70 16.49 5.60
N LEU A 414 14.16 16.73 6.78
CA LEU A 414 14.74 16.30 8.05
C LEU A 414 14.25 14.90 8.43
N SER A 415 15.15 13.97 8.76
CA SER A 415 14.76 12.58 9.05
C SER A 415 15.32 12.05 10.36
N LEU A 416 14.50 11.21 11.00
CA LEU A 416 14.88 10.46 12.19
C LEU A 416 14.97 8.96 11.85
N HIS A 417 16.16 8.47 11.46
CA HIS A 417 16.37 7.04 11.18
C HIS A 417 16.87 6.28 12.41
N ALA A 418 17.68 6.89 13.24
CA ALA A 418 18.24 6.29 14.45
C ALA A 418 17.51 6.72 15.74
N GLY A 419 17.42 5.82 16.72
CA GLY A 419 16.86 6.14 18.04
C GLY A 419 15.33 6.22 18.10
N GLN A 420 14.60 5.69 17.13
CA GLN A 420 13.13 5.75 17.05
C GLN A 420 12.38 5.04 18.19
N ARG A 421 13.08 4.26 19.04
CA ARG A 421 12.52 3.59 20.21
C ARG A 421 12.88 4.27 21.52
N ALA A 422 13.46 5.46 21.47
CA ALA A 422 13.76 6.26 22.66
C ALA A 422 12.46 6.72 23.34
N GLU A 423 12.58 7.14 24.60
CA GLU A 423 11.46 7.70 25.37
C GLU A 423 10.91 8.97 24.70
N ALA A 424 9.59 9.20 24.82
CA ALA A 424 8.89 10.32 24.18
C ALA A 424 9.60 11.66 24.36
N LYS A 425 9.99 11.99 25.59
CA LYS A 425 10.66 13.25 25.91
C LYS A 425 12.03 13.40 25.21
N GLU A 426 12.76 12.30 25.09
CA GLU A 426 14.09 12.30 24.45
C GLU A 426 13.98 12.50 22.94
N ILE A 427 13.11 11.69 22.30
CA ILE A 427 12.89 11.74 20.86
C ILE A 427 12.31 13.10 20.44
N THR A 428 11.34 13.64 21.19
CA THR A 428 10.71 14.91 20.91
C THR A 428 11.70 16.05 21.03
N LYS A 429 12.46 16.13 22.14
CA LYS A 429 13.51 17.13 22.30
C LYS A 429 14.51 17.14 21.14
N ARG A 430 14.96 15.95 20.72
CA ARG A 430 15.91 15.78 19.63
C ARG A 430 15.34 16.28 18.30
N VAL A 431 14.10 15.97 17.98
CA VAL A 431 13.44 16.36 16.73
C VAL A 431 13.16 17.87 16.71
N VAL A 432 12.57 18.42 17.77
CA VAL A 432 12.22 19.85 17.79
C VAL A 432 13.46 20.75 17.81
N GLU A 433 14.59 20.31 18.40
CA GLU A 433 15.86 21.03 18.34
C GLU A 433 16.37 21.09 16.90
N ALA A 434 16.37 19.97 16.19
CA ALA A 434 16.76 19.90 14.78
C ALA A 434 15.85 20.73 13.86
N MET A 435 14.54 20.73 14.10
CA MET A 435 13.57 21.50 13.32
C MET A 435 13.76 23.02 13.42
N ARG A 436 14.41 23.52 14.46
CA ARG A 436 14.71 24.96 14.60
C ARG A 436 15.82 25.45 13.69
N HIS A 437 16.54 24.55 13.01
CA HIS A 437 17.56 24.94 12.08
C HIS A 437 16.96 25.65 10.85
N PRO A 438 17.46 26.86 10.46
CA PRO A 438 16.81 27.71 9.44
C PRO A 438 16.80 27.13 8.03
N ALA A 439 17.62 26.11 7.74
CA ALA A 439 17.62 25.42 6.45
C ALA A 439 16.53 24.35 6.34
N VAL A 440 15.97 23.86 7.46
CA VAL A 440 14.97 22.79 7.47
C VAL A 440 13.65 23.29 6.87
N ARG A 441 13.10 22.52 5.94
CA ARG A 441 11.85 22.83 5.24
C ARG A 441 10.71 21.86 5.57
N CYS A 442 11.04 20.59 5.86
CA CYS A 442 10.05 19.57 6.10
C CYS A 442 10.59 18.51 7.07
N LEU A 443 9.74 18.00 7.95
CA LEU A 443 10.01 16.80 8.75
C LEU A 443 9.48 15.58 8.00
N SER A 444 10.37 14.70 7.60
CA SER A 444 10.12 13.48 6.84
C SER A 444 9.49 12.39 7.71
N HIS A 445 8.51 11.65 7.17
CA HIS A 445 7.86 10.49 7.84
C HIS A 445 7.91 10.54 9.38
N PRO A 446 7.23 11.52 10.01
CA PRO A 446 7.48 11.95 11.39
C PRO A 446 7.33 10.86 12.44
N LYS A 447 6.38 9.94 12.26
CA LYS A 447 6.14 8.84 13.19
C LYS A 447 7.00 7.62 12.94
N GLY A 448 7.76 7.58 11.83
CA GLY A 448 8.72 6.54 11.49
C GLY A 448 8.13 5.13 11.49
N ARG A 449 6.82 4.98 11.29
CA ARG A 449 6.15 3.68 11.27
C ARG A 449 6.52 2.86 10.05
N VAL A 450 6.41 1.54 10.18
CA VAL A 450 6.37 0.58 9.05
C VAL A 450 5.18 -0.32 9.29
N ILE A 451 4.14 -0.18 8.48
CA ILE A 451 2.85 -0.86 8.64
C ILE A 451 3.08 -2.38 8.75
N ASN A 452 2.47 -3.01 9.74
CA ASN A 452 2.61 -4.43 10.08
C ASN A 452 3.98 -4.85 10.66
N HIS A 453 5.00 -3.98 10.70
CA HIS A 453 6.36 -4.34 11.12
C HIS A 453 6.90 -3.50 12.28
N ARG A 454 6.74 -2.20 12.23
CA ARG A 454 7.24 -1.27 13.24
C ARG A 454 6.16 -0.27 13.62
N PRO A 455 5.78 -0.18 14.90
CA PRO A 455 4.82 0.82 15.36
C PRO A 455 5.37 2.23 15.22
N GLU A 456 4.49 3.21 15.33
CA GLU A 456 4.85 4.62 15.44
C GLU A 456 5.79 4.87 16.61
N ASN A 457 6.74 5.78 16.43
CA ASN A 457 7.58 6.28 17.53
C ASN A 457 6.73 7.12 18.51
N ALA A 458 7.29 7.39 19.68
CA ALA A 458 6.60 8.10 20.76
C ALA A 458 6.72 9.63 20.66
N LEU A 459 6.99 10.18 19.47
CA LEU A 459 7.12 11.62 19.23
C LEU A 459 5.86 12.38 19.68
N ASP A 460 6.03 13.41 20.50
CA ASP A 460 4.96 14.31 20.91
C ASP A 460 4.66 15.31 19.79
N LEU A 461 3.51 15.14 19.16
CA LEU A 461 3.13 15.96 18.00
C LEU A 461 2.66 17.36 18.40
N GLU A 462 2.20 17.61 19.61
CA GLU A 462 1.84 18.96 20.05
C GLU A 462 3.07 19.87 20.09
N GLU A 463 4.19 19.39 20.65
CA GLU A 463 5.46 20.11 20.63
C GLU A 463 6.01 20.27 19.20
N VAL A 464 5.89 19.23 18.37
CA VAL A 464 6.31 19.28 16.95
C VAL A 464 5.50 20.32 16.18
N PHE A 465 4.17 20.35 16.34
CA PHE A 465 3.31 21.33 15.67
C PHE A 465 3.66 22.76 16.07
N ALA A 466 3.92 23.00 17.37
CA ALA A 466 4.32 24.31 17.84
C ALA A 466 5.63 24.80 17.16
N VAL A 467 6.65 23.95 17.11
CA VAL A 467 7.93 24.29 16.47
C VAL A 467 7.79 24.36 14.94
N ALA A 468 6.95 23.53 14.33
CA ALA A 468 6.67 23.59 12.90
C ALA A 468 6.07 24.95 12.49
N LEU A 469 5.14 25.48 13.31
CA LEU A 469 4.54 26.80 13.09
C LEU A 469 5.55 27.95 13.32
N GLU A 470 6.39 27.84 14.36
CA GLU A 470 7.44 28.85 14.63
C GLU A 470 8.45 28.96 13.48
N GLY A 471 8.87 27.81 12.91
CA GLY A 471 9.90 27.72 11.89
C GLY A 471 9.40 27.67 10.45
N ASP A 472 8.09 27.70 10.20
CA ASP A 472 7.46 27.43 8.89
C ASP A 472 7.96 26.09 8.28
N VAL A 473 8.10 25.07 9.14
CA VAL A 473 8.49 23.70 8.75
C VAL A 473 7.25 22.88 8.46
N ALA A 474 7.20 22.27 7.28
CA ALA A 474 6.11 21.38 6.90
C ALA A 474 6.23 19.99 7.55
N LEU A 475 5.13 19.24 7.57
CA LEU A 475 5.15 17.82 7.88
C LEU A 475 4.84 17.01 6.63
N GLU A 476 5.56 15.92 6.47
CA GLU A 476 5.38 15.03 5.33
C GLU A 476 4.17 14.10 5.50
N VAL A 477 3.50 13.84 4.39
CA VAL A 477 2.70 12.64 4.16
C VAL A 477 3.46 11.80 3.15
N ASN A 478 4.21 10.84 3.65
CA ASN A 478 5.03 9.93 2.87
C ASN A 478 4.17 8.87 2.16
N GLY A 479 4.37 8.71 0.86
CA GLY A 479 3.58 7.83 0.01
C GLY A 479 4.09 6.39 -0.10
N LEU A 480 5.22 6.03 0.53
CA LEU A 480 5.67 4.64 0.52
C LEU A 480 4.57 3.72 1.06
N PRO A 481 4.20 2.66 0.32
CA PRO A 481 3.04 1.83 0.66
C PRO A 481 3.08 1.18 2.04
N ASP A 482 4.27 0.95 2.59
CA ASP A 482 4.47 0.37 3.91
C ASP A 482 4.66 1.42 5.01
N ARG A 483 4.68 2.72 4.66
CA ARG A 483 4.76 3.85 5.61
C ARG A 483 3.44 4.60 5.73
N LEU A 484 3.03 5.33 4.67
CA LEU A 484 1.89 6.26 4.65
C LEU A 484 1.89 7.16 5.91
N ASP A 485 3.01 7.84 6.13
CA ASP A 485 3.34 8.58 7.34
C ASP A 485 3.53 10.09 7.04
N LEU A 486 2.75 10.95 7.61
CA LEU A 486 1.71 10.83 8.64
C LEU A 486 0.44 10.10 8.13
N ARG A 487 -0.20 9.31 9.00
CA ARG A 487 -1.52 8.75 8.70
C ARG A 487 -2.61 9.83 8.71
N GLY A 488 -3.74 9.56 8.06
CA GLY A 488 -4.81 10.54 7.84
C GLY A 488 -5.32 11.24 9.10
N GLU A 489 -5.45 10.53 10.23
CA GLU A 489 -5.90 11.12 11.49
C GLU A 489 -4.93 12.20 11.99
N LEU A 490 -3.61 11.93 11.92
CA LEU A 490 -2.56 12.87 12.35
C LEU A 490 -2.38 14.02 11.35
N VAL A 491 -2.63 13.78 10.06
CA VAL A 491 -2.71 14.86 9.05
C VAL A 491 -3.81 15.84 9.42
N ARG A 492 -4.97 15.33 9.84
CA ARG A 492 -6.07 16.19 10.27
C ARG A 492 -5.70 17.04 11.47
N GLU A 493 -5.08 16.44 12.48
CA GLU A 493 -4.59 17.16 13.67
C GLU A 493 -3.59 18.27 13.29
N ALA A 494 -2.65 17.99 12.38
CA ALA A 494 -1.67 18.96 11.90
C ALA A 494 -2.33 20.12 11.16
N ILE A 495 -3.30 19.85 10.27
CA ILE A 495 -4.07 20.88 9.54
C ILE A 495 -4.90 21.73 10.51
N GLU A 496 -5.58 21.11 11.48
CA GLU A 496 -6.36 21.82 12.52
C GLU A 496 -5.45 22.71 13.39
N ALA A 497 -4.21 22.33 13.59
CA ALA A 497 -3.18 23.16 14.24
C ALA A 497 -2.64 24.28 13.33
N GLY A 498 -2.88 24.24 12.01
CA GLY A 498 -2.39 25.21 11.04
C GLY A 498 -1.04 24.89 10.42
N VAL A 499 -0.51 23.67 10.62
CA VAL A 499 0.76 23.22 10.07
C VAL A 499 0.61 22.86 8.58
N GLY A 500 1.54 23.33 7.74
CA GLY A 500 1.58 23.00 6.32
C GLY A 500 1.98 21.54 6.08
N ILE A 501 1.35 20.90 5.08
CA ILE A 501 1.60 19.51 4.71
C ILE A 501 2.31 19.43 3.36
N VAL A 502 3.22 18.48 3.22
CA VAL A 502 3.85 18.10 1.95
C VAL A 502 3.48 16.65 1.65
N CYS A 503 2.87 16.40 0.49
CA CYS A 503 2.73 15.05 -0.04
C CYS A 503 4.01 14.68 -0.79
N ALA A 504 4.62 13.55 -0.47
CA ALA A 504 5.84 13.10 -1.13
C ALA A 504 5.79 11.60 -1.44
N SER A 505 6.42 11.19 -2.53
CA SER A 505 6.43 9.79 -2.94
C SER A 505 7.45 8.94 -2.21
N ASP A 506 8.54 9.53 -1.74
CA ASP A 506 9.74 8.85 -1.25
C ASP A 506 10.24 7.82 -2.29
N ALA A 507 10.27 8.27 -3.54
CA ALA A 507 10.52 7.42 -4.69
C ALA A 507 12.00 7.05 -4.81
N HIS A 508 12.26 5.74 -4.93
CA HIS A 508 13.59 5.17 -5.17
C HIS A 508 13.73 4.62 -6.60
N SER A 509 12.79 4.92 -7.47
CA SER A 509 12.77 4.56 -8.88
C SER A 509 11.73 5.41 -9.60
N GLU A 510 11.78 5.48 -10.92
CA GLU A 510 10.82 6.24 -11.76
C GLU A 510 9.37 5.81 -11.46
N ARG A 511 9.14 4.51 -11.32
CA ARG A 511 7.82 3.97 -10.94
C ARG A 511 7.40 4.39 -9.55
N GLY A 512 8.35 4.56 -8.62
CA GLY A 512 8.09 5.00 -7.25
C GLY A 512 7.41 6.36 -7.17
N LEU A 513 7.58 7.24 -8.16
CA LEU A 513 6.89 8.53 -8.26
C LEU A 513 5.35 8.36 -8.22
N GLY A 514 4.83 7.21 -8.64
CA GLY A 514 3.40 6.87 -8.54
C GLY A 514 2.90 6.74 -7.09
N ASN A 515 3.77 6.60 -6.09
CA ASN A 515 3.39 6.59 -4.69
C ASN A 515 2.77 7.93 -4.24
N MET A 516 2.95 9.00 -5.00
CA MET A 516 2.28 10.28 -4.77
C MET A 516 0.75 10.12 -4.67
N GLU A 517 0.16 9.20 -5.44
CA GLU A 517 -1.28 8.90 -5.34
C GLU A 517 -1.65 8.44 -3.92
N LEU A 518 -0.80 7.63 -3.29
CA LEU A 518 -1.02 7.13 -1.93
C LEU A 518 -0.85 8.24 -0.88
N ALA A 519 0.14 9.12 -1.07
CA ALA A 519 0.34 10.30 -0.20
C ALA A 519 -0.88 11.23 -0.26
N VAL A 520 -1.33 11.58 -1.46
CA VAL A 520 -2.52 12.43 -1.66
C VAL A 520 -3.77 11.77 -1.07
N ALA A 521 -4.00 10.48 -1.30
CA ALA A 521 -5.13 9.77 -0.74
C ALA A 521 -5.11 9.74 0.81
N THR A 522 -3.92 9.58 1.40
CA THR A 522 -3.74 9.67 2.85
C THR A 522 -4.02 11.08 3.37
N ALA A 523 -3.56 12.12 2.67
CA ALA A 523 -3.89 13.51 3.00
C ALA A 523 -5.40 13.78 2.90
N ARG A 524 -6.09 13.27 1.87
CA ARG A 524 -7.55 13.36 1.71
C ARG A 524 -8.30 12.71 2.88
N ARG A 525 -7.82 11.59 3.40
CA ARG A 525 -8.36 10.99 4.63
C ARG A 525 -8.19 11.89 5.85
N GLY A 526 -7.16 12.74 5.85
CA GLY A 526 -6.92 13.81 6.82
C GLY A 526 -7.71 15.09 6.52
N TRP A 527 -8.67 15.07 5.60
CA TRP A 527 -9.50 16.21 5.22
C TRP A 527 -8.75 17.35 4.53
N ALA A 528 -7.54 17.07 4.02
CA ALA A 528 -6.69 18.06 3.37
C ALA A 528 -7.35 18.65 2.11
N THR A 529 -7.30 19.96 2.02
CA THR A 529 -7.65 20.74 0.83
C THR A 529 -6.38 21.13 0.08
N ARG A 530 -6.54 21.69 -1.12
CA ARG A 530 -5.43 22.26 -1.87
C ARG A 530 -4.62 23.29 -1.08
N ALA A 531 -5.27 24.07 -0.23
CA ALA A 531 -4.63 25.14 0.54
C ALA A 531 -3.66 24.60 1.61
N ASP A 532 -3.95 23.41 2.14
CA ASP A 532 -3.17 22.76 3.20
C ASP A 532 -1.90 22.09 2.66
N ILE A 533 -1.87 21.77 1.34
CA ILE A 533 -0.77 21.03 0.71
C ILE A 533 0.18 21.99 0.01
N LEU A 534 1.41 22.09 0.51
CA LEU A 534 2.40 23.07 0.05
C LEU A 534 2.85 22.84 -1.40
N ASN A 535 3.02 21.58 -1.81
CA ASN A 535 3.46 21.26 -3.17
C ASN A 535 2.34 21.26 -4.23
N THR A 536 1.20 21.85 -3.91
CA THR A 536 0.22 22.36 -4.90
C THR A 536 0.56 23.79 -5.37
N ARG A 537 1.53 24.45 -4.73
CA ARG A 537 1.94 25.83 -5.02
C ARG A 537 2.94 25.87 -6.17
N PRO A 538 2.98 26.99 -6.93
CA PRO A 538 4.09 27.25 -7.83
C PRO A 538 5.42 27.28 -7.06
N LEU A 539 6.51 26.88 -7.71
CA LEU A 539 7.83 26.80 -7.07
C LEU A 539 8.25 28.11 -6.36
N ALA A 540 7.98 29.25 -7.00
CA ALA A 540 8.36 30.55 -6.44
C ALA A 540 7.67 30.83 -5.09
N GLU A 541 6.40 30.39 -4.93
CA GLU A 541 5.66 30.50 -3.68
C GLU A 541 6.10 29.47 -2.64
N LEU A 542 6.45 28.26 -3.09
CA LEU A 542 6.94 27.18 -2.24
C LEU A 542 8.26 27.54 -1.57
N LEU A 543 9.20 28.15 -2.32
CA LEU A 543 10.53 28.52 -1.83
C LEU A 543 10.55 29.88 -1.13
N ALA A 544 9.51 30.70 -1.29
CA ALA A 544 9.41 31.97 -0.56
C ALA A 544 9.33 31.69 0.95
N LYS A 545 10.16 32.37 1.73
CA LYS A 545 9.98 32.39 3.19
C LYS A 545 8.70 33.18 3.48
N ARG A 546 7.87 32.69 4.38
CA ARG A 546 6.79 33.49 4.94
C ARG A 546 7.44 34.53 5.86
N ASP A 547 7.16 35.82 5.57
CA ASP A 547 7.61 36.95 6.40
C ASP A 547 6.94 36.94 7.78
#